data_a6e8abfa30249d6214f48f3f3c143708
#
_entry.id   a6e8abfa30249d6214f48f3f3c143708
#
_cell.length_a   1.000
_cell.length_b   1.000
_cell.length_c   1.000
_cell.angle_alpha   90.00
_cell.angle_beta   90.00
_cell.angle_gamma   90.00
#
_symmetry.space_group_name_H-M   'P 1'
#
loop_
_entity.id
_entity.type
_entity.pdbx_description
1 polymer ?
#
loop_
_entity_poly.entity_id
_entity_poly.type
_entity_poly.pdbx_seq_one_letter_code
_entity_poly.pdbx_strand_id
1 'polypeptide(L)'
;MRSSTTALYDYNNYWAECFGTAPQLPMSREEMDALGWDSCDIIIVTGDAYVDHPSFGMAVIGRLLEANGFRVGIIAQPDWRSKDAFEALGRPNLYFGVAAGNMDSMINRYTADRKVRNDDAYTPGGIGGKRPDRCSLAYSQRCKEAYGDVPVILGGIEASLRRIAH
;
A
#
# COMPACT_ATOMS: atom_id res chain seq x y z
N MET A 1 -7.09 10.82 36.93
CA MET A 1 -7.24 9.39 36.59
C MET A 1 -5.86 8.90 36.12
N ARG A 2 -5.24 7.99 36.89
CA ARG A 2 -4.02 7.32 36.42
C ARG A 2 -4.46 6.33 35.32
N SER A 3 -4.01 6.54 34.09
CA SER A 3 -4.09 5.54 33.06
C SER A 3 -3.41 4.28 33.58
N SER A 4 -4.14 3.20 33.74
CA SER A 4 -3.54 1.91 34.05
C SER A 4 -2.77 1.45 32.82
N THR A 5 -1.47 1.61 32.83
CA THR A 5 -0.60 1.06 31.80
C THR A 5 -0.61 -0.45 31.96
N THR A 6 -1.01 -1.16 30.93
CA THR A 6 -0.92 -2.62 30.86
C THR A 6 0.56 -3.01 30.70
N ALA A 7 1.06 -3.94 31.49
CA ALA A 7 2.41 -4.44 31.31
C ALA A 7 2.55 -5.10 29.91
N LEU A 8 3.73 -5.03 29.31
CA LEU A 8 3.96 -5.52 27.95
C LEU A 8 3.52 -6.99 27.76
N TYR A 9 3.75 -7.82 28.76
CA TYR A 9 3.40 -9.25 28.74
C TYR A 9 1.95 -9.56 29.12
N ASP A 10 1.17 -8.54 29.54
CA ASP A 10 -0.24 -8.67 29.87
C ASP A 10 -1.14 -8.27 28.68
N TYR A 11 -0.55 -7.84 27.56
CA TYR A 11 -1.30 -7.65 26.31
C TYR A 11 -1.74 -9.00 25.76
N ASN A 12 -2.93 -9.03 25.19
CA ASN A 12 -3.42 -10.21 24.49
C ASN A 12 -2.36 -10.68 23.49
N ASN A 13 -2.18 -12.00 23.45
CA ASN A 13 -1.32 -12.61 22.47
C ASN A 13 -1.70 -12.17 21.07
N TYR A 14 -0.70 -12.14 20.20
CA TYR A 14 -0.92 -11.87 18.79
C TYR A 14 -2.06 -12.75 18.27
N TRP A 15 -3.01 -12.15 17.56
CA TRP A 15 -4.25 -12.84 17.21
C TRP A 15 -4.03 -14.12 16.38
N ALA A 16 -2.93 -14.22 15.61
CA ALA A 16 -2.57 -15.46 14.92
C ALA A 16 -2.30 -16.63 15.86
N GLU A 17 -1.89 -16.37 17.11
CA GLU A 17 -1.75 -17.40 18.15
C GLU A 17 -3.13 -17.89 18.62
N CYS A 18 -4.11 -17.00 18.69
CA CYS A 18 -5.47 -17.30 19.14
C CYS A 18 -6.37 -17.85 18.03
N PHE A 19 -6.21 -17.39 16.81
CA PHE A 19 -7.12 -17.64 15.68
C PHE A 19 -6.46 -18.28 14.45
N GLY A 20 -5.17 -18.59 14.51
CA GLY A 20 -4.39 -19.08 13.38
C GLY A 20 -3.76 -17.95 12.56
N THR A 21 -3.21 -18.30 11.41
CA THR A 21 -2.54 -17.33 10.51
C THR A 21 -3.55 -16.38 9.91
N ALA A 22 -3.29 -15.07 9.99
CA ALA A 22 -4.10 -14.05 9.34
C ALA A 22 -4.14 -14.28 7.83
N PRO A 23 -5.31 -14.21 7.19
CA PRO A 23 -5.35 -14.12 5.74
C PRO A 23 -4.60 -12.86 5.29
N GLN A 24 -3.98 -12.92 4.12
CA GLN A 24 -3.37 -11.73 3.52
C GLN A 24 -4.46 -10.70 3.20
N LEU A 25 -4.10 -9.41 3.21
CA LEU A 25 -5.00 -8.38 2.74
C LEU A 25 -5.28 -8.60 1.24
N PRO A 26 -6.54 -8.53 0.80
CA PRO A 26 -6.92 -8.92 -0.55
C PRO A 26 -6.31 -8.00 -1.61
N MET A 27 -5.85 -8.60 -2.69
CA MET A 27 -5.28 -7.95 -3.86
C MET A 27 -6.12 -8.21 -5.13
N SER A 28 -7.16 -9.04 -5.03
CA SER A 28 -8.07 -9.35 -6.14
C SER A 28 -9.52 -9.42 -5.67
N ARG A 29 -10.46 -9.42 -6.64
CA ARG A 29 -11.89 -9.58 -6.34
C ARG A 29 -12.17 -10.96 -5.77
N GLU A 30 -11.52 -12.00 -6.28
CA GLU A 30 -11.67 -13.38 -5.80
C GLU A 30 -11.27 -13.51 -4.34
N GLU A 31 -10.20 -12.81 -3.92
CA GLU A 31 -9.78 -12.78 -2.53
C GLU A 31 -10.76 -11.99 -1.64
N MET A 32 -11.34 -10.90 -2.15
CA MET A 32 -12.40 -10.17 -1.46
C MET A 32 -13.66 -11.04 -1.29
N ASP A 33 -14.05 -11.75 -2.35
CA ASP A 33 -15.22 -12.63 -2.33
C ASP A 33 -15.02 -13.79 -1.35
N ALA A 34 -13.80 -14.33 -1.24
CA ALA A 34 -13.44 -15.34 -0.24
C ALA A 34 -13.56 -14.84 1.20
N LEU A 35 -13.36 -13.53 1.42
CA LEU A 35 -13.57 -12.85 2.71
C LEU A 35 -15.03 -12.41 2.93
N GLY A 36 -15.91 -12.59 1.94
CA GLY A 36 -17.29 -12.13 1.97
C GLY A 36 -17.42 -10.60 1.85
N TRP A 37 -16.47 -9.94 1.19
CA TRP A 37 -16.46 -8.49 1.03
C TRP A 37 -16.96 -8.08 -0.35
N ASP A 38 -17.96 -7.24 -0.38
CA ASP A 38 -18.48 -6.59 -1.59
C ASP A 38 -17.67 -5.36 -2.00
N SER A 39 -17.04 -4.70 -1.03
CA SER A 39 -16.23 -3.49 -1.20
C SER A 39 -15.13 -3.39 -0.15
N CYS A 40 -14.10 -2.62 -0.45
CA CYS A 40 -13.10 -2.18 0.54
C CYS A 40 -13.48 -0.80 1.09
N ASP A 41 -13.14 -0.54 2.35
CA ASP A 41 -13.25 0.80 2.92
C ASP A 41 -12.07 1.67 2.47
N ILE A 42 -10.89 1.07 2.44
CA ILE A 42 -9.64 1.72 2.06
C ILE A 42 -8.90 0.83 1.07
N ILE A 43 -8.38 1.40 0.00
CA ILE A 43 -7.49 0.71 -0.92
C ILE A 43 -6.12 1.37 -0.87
N ILE A 44 -5.09 0.59 -0.54
CA ILE A 44 -3.71 1.06 -0.51
C ILE A 44 -3.05 0.70 -1.84
N VAL A 45 -2.50 1.71 -2.51
CA VAL A 45 -1.76 1.57 -3.77
C VAL A 45 -0.27 1.79 -3.49
N THR A 46 0.56 0.83 -3.87
CA THR A 46 2.00 0.87 -3.60
C THR A 46 2.85 0.59 -4.83
N GLY A 47 4.01 1.23 -4.89
CA GLY A 47 5.02 0.96 -5.91
C GLY A 47 5.83 -0.32 -5.69
N ASP A 48 5.78 -0.90 -4.49
CA ASP A 48 6.44 -2.16 -4.16
C ASP A 48 5.49 -3.34 -4.33
N ALA A 49 6.05 -4.54 -4.52
CA ALA A 49 5.31 -5.77 -4.31
C ALA A 49 4.75 -5.81 -2.88
N TYR A 50 3.56 -6.37 -2.71
CA TYR A 50 3.00 -6.57 -1.38
C TYR A 50 3.69 -7.73 -0.68
N VAL A 51 4.31 -7.45 0.44
CA VAL A 51 4.87 -8.43 1.37
C VAL A 51 4.32 -8.09 2.75
N ASP A 52 3.58 -9.02 3.35
CA ASP A 52 2.99 -8.86 4.68
C ASP A 52 4.06 -9.07 5.76
N HIS A 53 4.91 -8.06 5.91
CA HIS A 53 6.04 -8.08 6.86
C HIS A 53 6.22 -6.67 7.44
N PRO A 54 6.57 -6.55 8.73
CA PRO A 54 6.71 -5.25 9.42
C PRO A 54 7.80 -4.32 8.85
N SER A 55 8.69 -4.82 8.00
CA SER A 55 9.65 -3.98 7.26
C SER A 55 9.02 -3.21 6.09
N PHE A 56 7.77 -3.53 5.71
CA PHE A 56 7.06 -2.88 4.61
C PHE A 56 5.95 -1.98 5.14
N GLY A 57 6.04 -0.69 4.84
CA GLY A 57 5.10 0.31 5.36
C GLY A 57 3.64 0.01 4.99
N MET A 58 3.40 -0.57 3.83
CA MET A 58 2.04 -0.92 3.38
C MET A 58 1.42 -2.07 4.20
N ALA A 59 2.24 -3.04 4.61
CA ALA A 59 1.79 -4.10 5.50
C ALA A 59 1.45 -3.52 6.89
N VAL A 60 2.33 -2.71 7.45
CA VAL A 60 2.11 -2.08 8.76
C VAL A 60 0.84 -1.22 8.75
N ILE A 61 0.68 -0.35 7.75
CA ILE A 61 -0.50 0.53 7.65
C ILE A 61 -1.76 -0.29 7.39
N GLY A 62 -1.71 -1.25 6.47
CA GLY A 62 -2.85 -2.09 6.14
C GLY A 62 -3.32 -2.89 7.35
N ARG A 63 -2.41 -3.53 8.08
CA ARG A 63 -2.74 -4.28 9.30
C ARG A 63 -3.23 -3.38 10.44
N LEU A 64 -2.68 -2.18 10.58
CA LEU A 64 -3.18 -1.20 11.56
C LEU A 64 -4.63 -0.79 11.26
N LEU A 65 -4.93 -0.52 10.01
CA LEU A 65 -6.29 -0.15 9.59
C LEU A 65 -7.26 -1.33 9.76
N GLU A 66 -6.86 -2.54 9.36
CA GLU A 66 -7.64 -3.77 9.58
C GLU A 66 -7.92 -4.00 11.07
N ALA A 67 -6.91 -3.84 11.93
CA ALA A 67 -7.07 -3.95 13.39
C ALA A 67 -8.05 -2.91 13.98
N ASN A 68 -8.28 -1.81 13.27
CA ASN A 68 -9.30 -0.81 13.61
C ASN A 68 -10.66 -1.05 12.93
N GLY A 69 -10.85 -2.20 12.31
CA GLY A 69 -12.14 -2.65 11.75
C GLY A 69 -12.42 -2.20 10.32
N PHE A 70 -11.42 -1.69 9.59
CA PHE A 70 -11.58 -1.33 8.17
C PHE A 70 -11.30 -2.51 7.26
N ARG A 71 -12.07 -2.63 6.18
CA ARG A 71 -11.81 -3.55 5.08
C ARG A 71 -10.75 -2.93 4.16
N VAL A 72 -9.56 -3.48 4.15
CA VAL A 72 -8.39 -2.90 3.46
C VAL A 72 -7.97 -3.80 2.30
N GLY A 73 -7.98 -3.25 1.09
CA GLY A 73 -7.43 -3.90 -0.10
C GLY A 73 -6.08 -3.32 -0.50
N ILE A 74 -5.27 -4.11 -1.19
CA ILE A 74 -3.94 -3.71 -1.66
C ILE A 74 -3.88 -3.79 -3.18
N ILE A 75 -3.43 -2.73 -3.83
CA ILE A 75 -3.04 -2.70 -5.24
C ILE A 75 -1.53 -2.50 -5.29
N ALA A 76 -0.79 -3.58 -5.54
CA ALA A 76 0.66 -3.56 -5.56
C ALA A 76 1.19 -3.48 -6.99
N GLN A 77 2.05 -2.51 -7.25
CA GLN A 77 2.68 -2.29 -8.56
C GLN A 77 1.69 -2.31 -9.75
N PRO A 78 0.59 -1.52 -9.71
CA PRO A 78 -0.37 -1.50 -10.82
C PRO A 78 0.28 -1.04 -12.12
N ASP A 79 -0.22 -1.50 -13.24
CA ASP A 79 0.10 -0.87 -14.52
C ASP A 79 -0.43 0.56 -14.54
N TRP A 80 0.49 1.51 -14.44
CA TRP A 80 0.18 2.94 -14.34
C TRP A 80 -0.14 3.61 -15.67
N ARG A 81 -0.10 2.86 -16.77
CA ARG A 81 -0.38 3.40 -18.12
C ARG A 81 -1.86 3.61 -18.36
N SER A 82 -2.70 2.85 -17.65
CA SER A 82 -4.16 3.03 -17.66
C SER A 82 -4.73 3.08 -16.24
N LYS A 83 -6.00 3.43 -16.09
CA LYS A 83 -6.73 3.40 -14.83
C LYS A 83 -7.21 1.99 -14.43
N ASP A 84 -7.23 1.05 -15.36
CA ASP A 84 -7.91 -0.25 -15.21
C ASP A 84 -7.41 -1.05 -14.00
N ALA A 85 -6.09 -1.05 -13.78
CA ALA A 85 -5.49 -1.70 -12.62
C ALA A 85 -5.92 -1.07 -11.28
N PHE A 86 -6.32 0.20 -11.29
CA PHE A 86 -6.78 0.93 -10.11
C PHE A 86 -8.27 0.72 -9.84
N GLU A 87 -8.99 0.13 -10.78
CA GLU A 87 -10.39 -0.28 -10.65
C GLU A 87 -10.54 -1.75 -10.24
N ALA A 88 -9.45 -2.51 -10.14
CA ALA A 88 -9.45 -3.95 -9.91
C ALA A 88 -10.21 -4.40 -8.65
N LEU A 89 -10.14 -3.64 -7.56
CA LEU A 89 -10.85 -3.91 -6.31
C LEU A 89 -12.18 -3.16 -6.18
N GLY A 90 -12.55 -2.39 -7.20
CA GLY A 90 -13.73 -1.52 -7.17
C GLY A 90 -13.46 -0.19 -6.45
N ARG A 91 -14.53 0.57 -6.24
CA ARG A 91 -14.48 1.87 -5.57
C ARG A 91 -14.33 1.68 -4.05
N PRO A 92 -13.33 2.30 -3.39
CA PRO A 92 -13.27 2.29 -1.95
C PRO A 92 -14.35 3.19 -1.33
N ASN A 93 -14.84 2.82 -0.16
CA ASN A 93 -15.88 3.57 0.55
C ASN A 93 -15.34 4.90 1.10
N LEU A 94 -14.07 4.96 1.51
CA LEU A 94 -13.47 6.11 2.18
C LEU A 94 -12.42 6.80 1.32
N TYR A 95 -11.29 6.14 1.02
CA TYR A 95 -10.20 6.77 0.28
C TYR A 95 -9.21 5.77 -0.34
N PHE A 96 -8.38 6.28 -1.26
CA PHE A 96 -7.15 5.63 -1.69
C PHE A 96 -5.96 6.13 -0.88
N GLY A 97 -5.19 5.22 -0.28
CA GLY A 97 -3.89 5.51 0.30
C GLY A 97 -2.79 5.23 -0.71
N VAL A 98 -2.00 6.23 -1.11
CA VAL A 98 -0.99 6.07 -2.17
C VAL A 98 0.41 6.29 -1.62
N ALA A 99 1.32 5.35 -1.90
CA ALA A 99 2.74 5.46 -1.58
C ALA A 99 3.62 4.90 -2.71
N ALA A 100 4.82 5.44 -2.83
CA ALA A 100 5.80 4.96 -3.81
C ALA A 100 6.42 3.60 -3.44
N GLY A 101 6.30 3.20 -2.18
CA GLY A 101 6.95 2.04 -1.59
C GLY A 101 8.02 2.43 -0.56
N ASN A 102 8.95 1.54 -0.27
CA ASN A 102 10.00 1.74 0.73
C ASN A 102 11.03 2.80 0.35
N MET A 103 11.14 3.13 -0.91
CA MET A 103 12.07 4.14 -1.42
C MET A 103 11.37 5.19 -2.27
N ASP A 104 11.99 6.36 -2.41
CA ASP A 104 11.61 7.32 -3.45
C ASP A 104 11.80 6.66 -4.84
N SER A 105 10.82 6.80 -5.72
CA SER A 105 10.79 6.12 -7.01
C SER A 105 11.94 6.52 -7.93
N MET A 106 12.41 7.77 -7.86
CA MET A 106 13.56 8.23 -8.62
C MET A 106 14.86 7.61 -8.08
N ILE A 107 15.02 7.54 -6.77
CA ILE A 107 16.20 6.91 -6.13
C ILE A 107 16.21 5.40 -6.44
N ASN A 108 15.04 4.78 -6.45
CA ASN A 108 14.94 3.36 -6.79
C ASN A 108 15.30 3.09 -8.27
N ARG A 109 14.88 3.97 -9.17
CA ARG A 109 15.06 3.78 -10.62
C ARG A 109 16.42 4.20 -11.16
N TYR A 110 17.07 5.18 -10.56
CA TYR A 110 18.31 5.76 -11.06
C TYR A 110 19.48 5.56 -10.10
N THR A 111 20.67 5.37 -10.66
CA THR A 111 21.93 5.43 -9.91
C THR A 111 22.31 6.88 -9.60
N ALA A 112 23.33 7.08 -8.75
CA ALA A 112 23.90 8.41 -8.49
C ALA A 112 24.39 9.10 -9.79
N ASP A 113 24.88 8.33 -10.78
CA ASP A 113 25.29 8.81 -12.08
C ASP A 113 24.12 9.03 -13.06
N ARG A 114 22.87 9.00 -12.57
CA ARG A 114 21.64 9.18 -13.35
C ARG A 114 21.43 8.09 -14.44
N LYS A 115 22.05 6.93 -14.30
CA LYS A 115 21.79 5.79 -15.16
C LYS A 115 20.60 4.99 -14.66
N VAL A 116 19.76 4.51 -15.57
CA VAL A 116 18.63 3.64 -15.22
C VAL A 116 19.14 2.33 -14.67
N ARG A 117 18.60 1.89 -13.54
CA ARG A 117 18.86 0.55 -12.98
C ARG A 117 18.14 -0.51 -13.80
N ASN A 118 18.77 -1.66 -13.95
CA ASN A 118 18.20 -2.80 -14.66
C ASN A 118 17.34 -3.68 -13.74
N ASP A 119 17.49 -3.53 -12.44
CA ASP A 119 16.84 -4.30 -11.39
C ASP A 119 16.03 -3.41 -10.42
N ASP A 120 15.09 -4.01 -9.76
CA ASP A 120 14.32 -3.42 -8.67
C ASP A 120 14.09 -4.47 -7.57
N ALA A 121 14.79 -4.31 -6.45
CA ALA A 121 14.72 -5.23 -5.31
C ALA A 121 13.32 -5.37 -4.70
N TYR A 122 12.43 -4.43 -4.94
CA TYR A 122 11.05 -4.42 -4.43
C TYR A 122 10.02 -4.91 -5.45
N THR A 123 10.48 -5.48 -6.56
CA THR A 123 9.64 -6.05 -7.61
C THR A 123 9.80 -7.57 -7.64
N PRO A 124 8.73 -8.34 -7.87
CA PRO A 124 8.83 -9.79 -8.02
C PRO A 124 9.83 -10.16 -9.13
N GLY A 125 10.78 -11.04 -8.79
CA GLY A 125 11.85 -11.45 -9.70
C GLY A 125 12.94 -10.38 -9.94
N GLY A 126 12.92 -9.27 -9.19
CA GLY A 126 13.91 -8.20 -9.34
C GLY A 126 13.81 -7.41 -10.65
N ILE A 127 12.70 -7.50 -11.36
CA ILE A 127 12.54 -6.92 -12.70
C ILE A 127 12.35 -5.41 -12.61
N GLY A 128 13.32 -4.63 -13.13
CA GLY A 128 13.25 -3.18 -13.18
C GLY A 128 12.21 -2.64 -14.19
N GLY A 129 11.85 -1.36 -14.03
CA GLY A 129 11.02 -0.61 -14.98
C GLY A 129 9.50 -0.75 -14.83
N LYS A 130 9.02 -1.47 -13.84
CA LYS A 130 7.57 -1.61 -13.60
C LYS A 130 6.94 -0.38 -12.95
N ARG A 131 7.68 0.36 -12.15
CA ARG A 131 7.14 1.56 -11.50
C ARG A 131 7.42 2.83 -12.30
N PRO A 132 6.55 3.86 -12.26
CA PRO A 132 6.80 5.15 -12.88
C PRO A 132 7.86 5.95 -12.10
N ASP A 133 8.48 6.93 -12.76
CA ASP A 133 9.52 7.79 -12.17
C ASP A 133 9.03 8.65 -10.99
N ARG A 134 7.74 8.90 -10.92
CA ARG A 134 7.08 9.66 -9.87
C ARG A 134 5.82 8.91 -9.45
N CYS A 135 6.06 7.84 -8.70
CA CYS A 135 5.03 6.89 -8.30
C CYS A 135 3.82 7.56 -7.64
N SER A 136 4.06 8.37 -6.62
CA SER A 136 3.00 9.04 -5.89
C SER A 136 2.14 9.93 -6.79
N LEU A 137 2.76 10.64 -7.74
CA LEU A 137 2.04 11.49 -8.69
C LEU A 137 1.23 10.65 -9.69
N ALA A 138 1.89 9.70 -10.36
CA ALA A 138 1.25 8.89 -11.40
C ALA A 138 0.07 8.09 -10.84
N TYR A 139 0.27 7.43 -9.68
CA TYR A 139 -0.78 6.64 -9.05
C TYR A 139 -1.96 7.51 -8.57
N SER A 140 -1.68 8.69 -8.00
CA SER A 140 -2.74 9.62 -7.61
C SER A 140 -3.60 10.07 -8.79
N GLN A 141 -2.97 10.34 -9.92
CA GLN A 141 -3.68 10.69 -11.16
C GLN A 141 -4.57 9.54 -11.61
N ARG A 142 -4.06 8.30 -11.61
CA ARG A 142 -4.86 7.12 -11.99
C ARG A 142 -6.01 6.85 -11.03
N CYS A 143 -5.79 6.98 -9.71
CA CYS A 143 -6.89 6.89 -8.74
C CYS A 143 -7.98 7.93 -9.01
N LYS A 144 -7.59 9.16 -9.36
CA LYS A 144 -8.53 10.25 -9.71
C LYS A 144 -9.23 10.03 -11.05
N GLU A 145 -8.57 9.42 -12.02
CA GLU A 145 -9.20 9.04 -13.30
C GLU A 145 -10.18 7.87 -13.11
N ALA A 146 -9.88 6.92 -12.21
CA ALA A 146 -10.78 5.82 -11.89
C ALA A 146 -12.02 6.30 -11.12
N TYR A 147 -11.81 7.08 -10.05
CA TYR A 147 -12.88 7.49 -9.13
C TYR A 147 -12.62 8.94 -8.65
N GLY A 148 -12.98 9.93 -9.47
CA GLY A 148 -12.63 11.34 -9.29
C GLY A 148 -13.07 11.99 -8.00
N ASP A 149 -14.17 11.53 -7.42
CA ASP A 149 -14.76 12.04 -6.18
C ASP A 149 -14.19 11.36 -4.92
N VAL A 150 -13.45 10.24 -5.07
CA VAL A 150 -12.82 9.54 -3.94
C VAL A 150 -11.58 10.31 -3.48
N PRO A 151 -11.43 10.60 -2.18
CA PRO A 151 -10.21 11.19 -1.63
C PRO A 151 -8.98 10.33 -1.90
N VAL A 152 -7.83 10.99 -2.12
CA VAL A 152 -6.52 10.34 -2.25
C VAL A 152 -5.60 10.89 -1.17
N ILE A 153 -5.10 10.01 -0.31
CA ILE A 153 -4.16 10.35 0.75
C ILE A 153 -2.77 9.89 0.31
N LEU A 154 -1.83 10.83 0.23
CA LEU A 154 -0.44 10.54 -0.08
C LEU A 154 0.37 10.28 1.17
N GLY A 155 1.14 9.20 1.16
CA GLY A 155 2.01 8.83 2.26
C GLY A 155 3.37 8.29 1.81
N GLY A 156 4.16 7.90 2.81
CA GLY A 156 5.48 7.33 2.60
C GLY A 156 6.58 8.36 2.36
N ILE A 157 7.78 7.84 2.12
CA ILE A 157 9.00 8.67 2.05
C ILE A 157 9.01 9.63 0.85
N GLU A 158 8.51 9.19 -0.31
CA GLU A 158 8.47 10.03 -1.51
C GLU A 158 7.59 11.27 -1.30
N ALA A 159 6.40 11.10 -0.75
CA ALA A 159 5.50 12.22 -0.46
C ALA A 159 6.12 13.19 0.55
N SER A 160 6.80 12.66 1.58
CA SER A 160 7.49 13.46 2.59
C SER A 160 8.65 14.26 1.98
N LEU A 161 9.48 13.62 1.14
CA LEU A 161 10.61 14.28 0.47
C LEU A 161 10.14 15.38 -0.48
N ARG A 162 9.08 15.14 -1.25
CA ARG A 162 8.51 16.15 -2.15
C ARG A 162 7.96 17.36 -1.40
N ARG A 163 7.38 17.14 -0.22
CA ARG A 163 6.89 18.23 0.64
C ARG A 163 8.02 19.10 1.22
N ILE A 164 9.16 18.50 1.53
CA ILE A 164 10.32 19.23 2.09
C ILE A 164 11.06 20.02 1.00
N ALA A 165 11.04 19.54 -0.25
CA ALA A 165 11.76 20.14 -1.37
C ALA A 165 11.09 21.40 -1.96
N HIS A 166 10.00 21.89 -1.40
CA HIS A 166 9.27 23.08 -1.85
C HIS A 166 9.35 24.23 -0.85
#